data_41533fadeb56264f02efeaa53756f09c
#
_entry.id   41533fadeb56264f02efeaa53756f09c
#
_cell.length_a   1.000
_cell.length_b   1.000
_cell.length_c   1.000
_cell.angle_alpha   90.00
_cell.angle_beta   90.00
_cell.angle_gamma   90.00
#
_symmetry.space_group_name_H-M   'P 1'
#
loop_
_entity.id
_entity.type
_entity.pdbx_description
1 polymer ?
#
loop_
_entity_poly.entity_id
_entity_poly.type
_entity_poly.pdbx_seq_one_letter_code
_entity_poly.pdbx_strand_id
1 'polypeptide(L)'
;MPGPKPPFIGSEIVMKRKVPVTLTIAGSDNSGGAGIQADLKTFTRYGVYGTTAVTCVVAEHPGRVSRITAQPPSMVAEQIRLVFEAFPVAAAKTGMLFSAEIIRSVAREMRRRRKTKLVVDPVMLATSGAALLKPEAERALAREMFPLAALVTPNLDEAARLLGRKLKTPQAAQEGAIELAKKWKVPFLVKGGHLKLATAGDYLAWPNGKTRVFSAKRIRGVETHGTGCTYSAAICAGLAKGHSLEIAVAMAKEFITRAIRRHLKIGRYTPLNHLMA
;
A
#
# COMPACT_ATOMS: atom_id res chain seq x y z
N MET A 1 -42.32 25.34 37.21
CA MET A 1 -42.39 23.91 36.88
C MET A 1 -41.03 23.52 36.23
N PRO A 2 -40.28 22.54 36.74
CA PRO A 2 -39.05 22.12 36.09
C PRO A 2 -39.38 21.34 34.81
N GLY A 3 -38.76 21.68 33.71
CA GLY A 3 -38.92 21.01 32.42
C GLY A 3 -38.48 19.54 32.41
N PRO A 4 -38.93 18.73 31.44
CA PRO A 4 -38.64 17.30 31.40
C PRO A 4 -37.15 17.05 31.27
N LYS A 5 -36.63 16.15 32.13
CA LYS A 5 -35.23 15.68 32.03
C LYS A 5 -35.06 14.95 30.69
N PRO A 6 -33.90 15.17 29.98
CA PRO A 6 -33.64 14.41 28.77
C PRO A 6 -33.58 12.90 29.09
N PRO A 7 -33.99 12.03 28.14
CA PRO A 7 -33.95 10.59 28.35
C PRO A 7 -32.53 10.13 28.63
N PHE A 8 -32.34 9.34 29.68
CA PHE A 8 -31.12 8.62 29.95
C PHE A 8 -30.85 7.68 28.77
N ILE A 9 -29.82 7.98 27.98
CA ILE A 9 -29.29 7.02 27.01
C ILE A 9 -28.66 5.92 27.83
N GLY A 10 -29.34 4.76 27.86
CA GLY A 10 -28.88 3.58 28.58
C GLY A 10 -27.41 3.29 28.22
N SER A 11 -26.63 2.91 29.23
CA SER A 11 -25.26 2.44 29.04
C SER A 11 -25.29 1.18 28.19
N GLU A 12 -25.23 1.33 26.85
CA GLU A 12 -24.88 0.22 25.99
C GLU A 12 -23.49 -0.27 26.45
N ILE A 13 -23.45 -1.52 26.88
CA ILE A 13 -22.18 -2.24 27.09
C ILE A 13 -21.53 -2.34 25.73
N VAL A 14 -20.76 -1.30 25.36
CA VAL A 14 -19.89 -1.32 24.19
C VAL A 14 -18.84 -2.40 24.46
N MET A 15 -19.12 -3.60 23.98
CA MET A 15 -18.10 -4.65 23.94
C MET A 15 -16.90 -4.03 23.25
N LYS A 16 -15.80 -3.82 23.98
CA LYS A 16 -14.54 -3.24 23.47
C LYS A 16 -13.99 -4.17 22.37
N ARG A 17 -14.47 -3.98 21.15
CA ARG A 17 -13.97 -4.73 19.99
C ARG A 17 -12.51 -4.36 19.83
N LYS A 18 -11.61 -5.33 19.94
CA LYS A 18 -10.16 -5.12 19.75
C LYS A 18 -9.94 -4.69 18.32
N VAL A 19 -9.66 -3.40 18.10
CA VAL A 19 -9.37 -2.84 16.78
C VAL A 19 -7.93 -3.19 16.40
N PRO A 20 -7.68 -3.86 15.26
CA PRO A 20 -6.32 -4.13 14.81
C PRO A 20 -5.59 -2.83 14.47
N VAL A 21 -4.29 -2.76 14.78
CA VAL A 21 -3.44 -1.61 14.49
C VAL A 21 -2.56 -1.90 13.28
N THR A 22 -2.46 -0.91 12.41
CA THR A 22 -1.62 -0.94 11.21
C THR A 22 -0.64 0.23 11.20
N LEU A 23 0.53 0.03 10.58
CA LEU A 23 1.52 1.08 10.37
C LEU A 23 1.76 1.28 8.87
N THR A 24 1.66 2.52 8.38
CA THR A 24 2.21 2.89 7.07
C THR A 24 3.53 3.63 7.23
N ILE A 25 4.55 3.22 6.46
CA ILE A 25 5.88 3.82 6.40
C ILE A 25 6.04 4.36 4.97
N ALA A 26 5.75 5.64 4.77
CA ALA A 26 5.67 6.22 3.42
C ALA A 26 5.82 7.74 3.42
N GLY A 27 5.90 8.31 2.23
CA GLY A 27 5.84 9.75 2.01
C GLY A 27 4.45 10.33 2.25
N SER A 28 4.41 11.63 2.57
CA SER A 28 3.19 12.40 2.72
C SER A 28 2.87 13.13 1.41
N ASP A 29 1.71 12.85 0.82
CA ASP A 29 1.14 13.53 -0.35
C ASP A 29 0.11 14.57 0.09
N ASN A 30 0.47 15.86 -0.04
CA ASN A 30 -0.42 16.96 0.38
C ASN A 30 -1.72 17.06 -0.44
N SER A 31 -1.78 16.44 -1.63
CA SER A 31 -3.01 16.38 -2.42
C SER A 31 -4.03 15.38 -1.85
N GLY A 32 -3.57 14.50 -0.97
CA GLY A 32 -4.41 13.53 -0.27
C GLY A 32 -4.85 12.34 -1.12
N GLY A 33 -4.31 12.19 -2.35
CA GLY A 33 -4.66 11.11 -3.28
C GLY A 33 -3.83 9.85 -3.12
N ALA A 34 -2.59 9.99 -2.64
CA ALA A 34 -1.62 8.91 -2.47
C ALA A 34 -0.93 8.98 -1.09
N GLY A 35 0.23 8.34 -0.93
CA GLY A 35 1.04 8.39 0.27
C GLY A 35 0.30 7.96 1.53
N ILE A 36 0.78 8.44 2.68
CA ILE A 36 0.16 8.11 3.99
C ILE A 36 -1.30 8.54 4.07
N GLN A 37 -1.72 9.57 3.32
CA GLN A 37 -3.09 10.07 3.32
C GLN A 37 -4.06 9.06 2.69
N ALA A 38 -3.71 8.45 1.56
CA ALA A 38 -4.50 7.38 0.96
C ALA A 38 -4.51 6.13 1.85
N ASP A 39 -3.37 5.82 2.47
CA ASP A 39 -3.23 4.68 3.37
C ASP A 39 -4.14 4.83 4.59
N LEU A 40 -4.12 5.99 5.27
CA LEU A 40 -4.96 6.26 6.44
C LEU A 40 -6.46 6.24 6.11
N LYS A 41 -6.88 6.84 4.97
CA LYS A 41 -8.27 6.76 4.48
C LYS A 41 -8.69 5.31 4.28
N THR A 42 -7.82 4.48 3.70
CA THR A 42 -8.06 3.07 3.46
C THR A 42 -8.15 2.30 4.78
N PHE A 43 -7.22 2.51 5.71
CA PHE A 43 -7.22 1.88 7.04
C PHE A 43 -8.49 2.20 7.81
N THR A 44 -8.90 3.47 7.84
CA THR A 44 -10.16 3.91 8.46
C THR A 44 -11.35 3.18 7.85
N ARG A 45 -11.42 3.09 6.52
CA ARG A 45 -12.53 2.41 5.83
C ARG A 45 -12.57 0.91 6.08
N TYR A 46 -11.42 0.28 6.33
CA TYR A 46 -11.32 -1.12 6.73
C TYR A 46 -11.60 -1.35 8.23
N GLY A 47 -11.81 -0.30 9.02
CA GLY A 47 -12.06 -0.39 10.46
C GLY A 47 -10.84 -0.88 11.23
N VAL A 48 -9.64 -0.50 10.80
CA VAL A 48 -8.37 -0.70 11.53
C VAL A 48 -7.80 0.64 11.96
N TYR A 49 -7.06 0.67 13.07
CA TYR A 49 -6.40 1.89 13.55
C TYR A 49 -5.09 2.09 12.79
N GLY A 50 -5.01 3.18 12.02
CA GLY A 50 -3.83 3.50 11.20
C GLY A 50 -2.85 4.40 11.95
N THR A 51 -1.58 3.98 12.00
CA THR A 51 -0.43 4.78 12.47
C THR A 51 0.52 5.06 11.32
N THR A 52 1.42 6.03 11.47
CA THR A 52 2.32 6.47 10.40
C THR A 52 3.75 6.59 10.85
N ALA A 53 4.69 6.35 9.91
CA ALA A 53 6.06 6.81 9.96
C ALA A 53 6.36 7.53 8.63
N VAL A 54 6.53 8.84 8.68
CA VAL A 54 6.70 9.67 7.49
C VAL A 54 8.14 9.64 7.03
N THR A 55 8.37 9.24 5.77
CA THR A 55 9.71 9.16 5.16
C THR A 55 10.13 10.43 4.45
N CYS A 56 9.19 11.14 3.86
CA CYS A 56 9.39 12.43 3.20
C CYS A 56 8.07 13.20 3.12
N VAL A 57 8.17 14.50 2.92
CA VAL A 57 7.03 15.37 2.62
C VAL A 57 7.14 15.78 1.16
N VAL A 58 6.06 15.59 0.40
CA VAL A 58 5.99 15.90 -1.02
C VAL A 58 5.03 17.08 -1.22
N ALA A 59 5.50 18.10 -1.92
CA ALA A 59 4.65 19.18 -2.43
C ALA A 59 4.24 18.81 -3.85
N GLU A 60 3.02 18.33 -4.00
CA GLU A 60 2.49 17.83 -5.27
C GLU A 60 0.99 18.05 -5.44
N HIS A 61 0.55 17.89 -6.68
CA HIS A 61 -0.85 17.66 -7.04
C HIS A 61 -0.90 16.59 -8.16
N PRO A 62 -2.05 15.97 -8.47
CA PRO A 62 -2.12 15.00 -9.53
C PRO A 62 -1.51 15.51 -10.83
N GLY A 63 -0.50 14.81 -11.35
CA GLY A 63 0.24 15.16 -12.57
C GLY A 63 1.50 16.02 -12.38
N ARG A 64 1.82 16.52 -11.16
CA ARG A 64 3.05 17.31 -10.94
C ARG A 64 3.58 17.16 -9.52
N VAL A 65 4.80 16.68 -9.40
CA VAL A 65 5.62 16.77 -8.18
C VAL A 65 6.49 18.03 -8.29
N SER A 66 6.38 18.93 -7.31
CA SER A 66 7.13 20.21 -7.29
C SER A 66 8.39 20.07 -6.43
N ARG A 67 8.27 19.49 -5.23
CA ARG A 67 9.37 19.39 -4.27
C ARG A 67 9.20 18.18 -3.36
N ILE A 68 10.32 17.56 -3.01
CA ILE A 68 10.36 16.48 -2.02
C ILE A 68 11.41 16.84 -0.97
N THR A 69 11.02 16.74 0.31
CA THR A 69 11.92 16.89 1.45
C THR A 69 11.94 15.58 2.25
N ALA A 70 13.09 14.90 2.25
CA ALA A 70 13.28 13.66 3.01
C ALA A 70 13.36 13.93 4.51
N GLN A 71 12.84 13.00 5.30
CA GLN A 71 13.11 12.99 6.74
C GLN A 71 14.48 12.35 7.01
N PRO A 72 15.17 12.77 8.06
CA PRO A 72 16.39 12.07 8.50
C PRO A 72 16.10 10.57 8.77
N PRO A 73 16.97 9.63 8.35
CA PRO A 73 16.77 8.20 8.61
C PRO A 73 16.59 7.85 10.08
N SER A 74 17.22 8.59 11.01
CA SER A 74 17.05 8.46 12.44
C SER A 74 15.63 8.84 12.90
N MET A 75 15.07 9.90 12.34
CA MET A 75 13.68 10.31 12.62
C MET A 75 12.68 9.26 12.14
N VAL A 76 12.90 8.68 10.97
CA VAL A 76 12.02 7.59 10.46
C VAL A 76 12.09 6.36 11.38
N ALA A 77 13.29 5.96 11.80
CA ALA A 77 13.47 4.87 12.76
C ALA A 77 12.79 5.14 14.10
N GLU A 78 12.90 6.36 14.60
CA GLU A 78 12.30 6.77 15.87
C GLU A 78 10.77 6.73 15.82
N GLN A 79 10.15 7.24 14.74
CA GLN A 79 8.71 7.12 14.53
C GLN A 79 8.24 5.65 14.57
N ILE A 80 8.96 4.76 13.86
CA ILE A 80 8.65 3.33 13.86
C ILE A 80 8.77 2.75 15.28
N ARG A 81 9.85 3.05 15.98
CA ARG A 81 10.13 2.56 17.34
C ARG A 81 9.01 2.93 18.30
N LEU A 82 8.64 4.21 18.34
CA LEU A 82 7.60 4.74 19.23
C LEU A 82 6.21 4.14 18.93
N VAL A 83 5.88 3.95 17.64
CA VAL A 83 4.62 3.29 17.26
C VAL A 83 4.57 1.85 17.79
N PHE A 84 5.65 1.07 17.64
CA PHE A 84 5.68 -0.30 18.15
C PHE A 84 5.80 -0.40 19.67
N GLU A 85 6.29 0.62 20.33
CA GLU A 85 6.31 0.73 21.78
C GLU A 85 4.90 0.96 22.34
N ALA A 86 4.14 1.83 21.69
CA ALA A 86 2.79 2.23 22.13
C ALA A 86 1.66 1.29 21.66
N PHE A 87 1.82 0.62 20.52
CA PHE A 87 0.72 -0.08 19.87
C PHE A 87 1.08 -1.52 19.44
N PRO A 88 0.14 -2.49 19.58
CA PRO A 88 0.30 -3.85 19.07
C PRO A 88 0.07 -3.91 17.55
N VAL A 89 1.04 -3.44 16.77
CA VAL A 89 0.95 -3.39 15.30
C VAL A 89 0.87 -4.79 14.71
N ALA A 90 -0.27 -5.14 14.12
CA ALA A 90 -0.53 -6.46 13.52
C ALA A 90 0.03 -6.59 12.10
N ALA A 91 -0.04 -5.51 11.32
CA ALA A 91 0.54 -5.46 9.98
C ALA A 91 1.09 -4.06 9.68
N ALA A 92 2.09 -4.01 8.80
CA ALA A 92 2.69 -2.77 8.33
C ALA A 92 2.75 -2.76 6.79
N LYS A 93 2.80 -1.57 6.21
CA LYS A 93 2.98 -1.36 4.77
C LYS A 93 4.09 -0.35 4.54
N THR A 94 4.94 -0.57 3.56
CA THR A 94 5.82 0.48 3.04
C THR A 94 5.30 1.02 1.72
N GLY A 95 5.43 2.33 1.53
CA GLY A 95 5.27 3.01 0.24
C GLY A 95 6.59 3.63 -0.20
N MET A 96 6.58 4.90 -0.62
CA MET A 96 7.77 5.62 -1.04
C MET A 96 8.74 5.81 0.14
N LEU A 97 9.92 5.18 0.06
CA LEU A 97 10.98 5.25 1.08
C LEU A 97 12.10 6.25 0.72
N PHE A 98 12.07 6.78 -0.47
CA PHE A 98 12.88 7.87 -1.01
C PHE A 98 14.38 7.58 -1.16
N SER A 99 15.11 7.11 -0.14
CA SER A 99 16.56 6.93 -0.21
C SER A 99 17.05 5.58 0.34
N ALA A 100 18.25 5.18 -0.07
CA ALA A 100 18.88 3.94 0.42
C ALA A 100 19.11 3.95 1.93
N GLU A 101 19.42 5.11 2.52
CA GLU A 101 19.64 5.29 3.96
C GLU A 101 18.34 5.06 4.74
N ILE A 102 17.23 5.66 4.27
CA ILE A 102 15.90 5.44 4.87
C ILE A 102 15.49 3.98 4.74
N ILE A 103 15.67 3.36 3.55
CA ILE A 103 15.38 1.95 3.32
C ILE A 103 16.14 1.06 4.31
N ARG A 104 17.45 1.26 4.48
CA ARG A 104 18.26 0.49 5.44
C ARG A 104 17.81 0.70 6.88
N SER A 105 17.43 1.93 7.23
CA SER A 105 16.91 2.28 8.55
C SER A 105 15.59 1.58 8.85
N VAL A 106 14.62 1.65 7.91
CA VAL A 106 13.34 0.94 8.00
C VAL A 106 13.53 -0.56 8.09
N ALA A 107 14.39 -1.14 7.24
CA ALA A 107 14.68 -2.57 7.24
C ALA A 107 15.25 -3.04 8.58
N ARG A 108 16.14 -2.26 9.20
CA ARG A 108 16.70 -2.54 10.52
C ARG A 108 15.62 -2.62 11.59
N GLU A 109 14.69 -1.66 11.58
CA GLU A 109 13.58 -1.65 12.52
C GLU A 109 12.60 -2.80 12.29
N MET A 110 12.30 -3.13 11.05
CA MET A 110 11.38 -4.22 10.71
C MET A 110 11.99 -5.62 10.97
N ARG A 111 13.30 -5.80 10.86
CA ARG A 111 13.97 -7.06 11.25
C ARG A 111 13.76 -7.44 12.71
N ARG A 112 13.60 -6.47 13.59
CA ARG A 112 13.30 -6.69 15.02
C ARG A 112 11.85 -7.11 15.26
N ARG A 113 10.96 -6.99 14.22
CA ARG A 113 9.50 -7.12 14.33
C ARG A 113 8.94 -8.16 13.36
N ARG A 114 9.60 -9.32 13.28
CA ARG A 114 9.30 -10.39 12.30
C ARG A 114 7.89 -10.98 12.39
N LYS A 115 7.19 -10.79 13.52
CA LYS A 115 5.80 -11.22 13.69
C LYS A 115 4.80 -10.31 12.98
N THR A 116 5.19 -9.06 12.68
CA THR A 116 4.35 -8.10 11.95
C THR A 116 4.33 -8.43 10.46
N LYS A 117 3.15 -8.60 9.90
CA LYS A 117 2.98 -8.88 8.45
C LYS A 117 3.29 -7.64 7.65
N LEU A 118 4.37 -7.66 6.85
CA LEU A 118 4.83 -6.50 6.08
C LEU A 118 4.41 -6.60 4.62
N VAL A 119 3.66 -5.62 4.12
CA VAL A 119 3.36 -5.42 2.70
C VAL A 119 4.34 -4.39 2.14
N VAL A 120 5.16 -4.76 1.17
CA VAL A 120 6.10 -3.86 0.51
C VAL A 120 5.55 -3.42 -0.85
N ASP A 121 5.11 -2.16 -0.95
CA ASP A 121 4.82 -1.55 -2.24
C ASP A 121 6.10 -0.90 -2.76
N PRO A 122 6.74 -1.44 -3.82
CA PRO A 122 8.06 -1.02 -4.24
C PRO A 122 7.98 0.23 -5.12
N VAL A 123 7.51 1.34 -4.56
CA VAL A 123 7.29 2.59 -5.27
C VAL A 123 8.62 3.12 -5.83
N MET A 124 8.92 2.79 -7.09
CA MET A 124 10.15 3.19 -7.82
C MET A 124 9.87 4.35 -8.77
N LEU A 125 8.64 4.41 -9.32
CA LEU A 125 8.21 5.37 -10.32
C LEU A 125 6.95 6.10 -9.85
N ALA A 126 6.88 7.41 -10.09
CA ALA A 126 5.63 8.16 -9.95
C ALA A 126 4.62 7.73 -11.03
N THR A 127 3.34 8.01 -10.82
CA THR A 127 2.28 7.81 -11.84
C THR A 127 2.58 8.58 -13.13
N SER A 128 3.34 9.68 -13.06
CA SER A 128 3.85 10.44 -14.21
C SER A 128 5.00 9.75 -14.96
N GLY A 129 5.52 8.62 -14.48
CA GLY A 129 6.70 7.94 -15.04
C GLY A 129 8.04 8.48 -14.54
N ALA A 130 8.06 9.53 -13.72
CA ALA A 130 9.30 10.07 -13.15
C ALA A 130 9.89 9.08 -12.13
N ALA A 131 11.24 8.90 -12.18
CA ALA A 131 11.93 8.07 -11.21
C ALA A 131 11.87 8.71 -9.81
N LEU A 132 11.33 7.97 -8.85
CA LEU A 132 11.24 8.37 -7.43
C LEU A 132 12.40 7.82 -6.61
N LEU A 133 13.02 6.75 -7.08
CA LEU A 133 14.20 6.14 -6.46
C LEU A 133 15.41 6.21 -7.41
N LYS A 134 16.57 6.50 -6.85
CA LYS A 134 17.84 6.32 -7.56
C LYS A 134 18.18 4.82 -7.66
N PRO A 135 18.99 4.38 -8.64
CA PRO A 135 19.34 2.95 -8.82
C PRO A 135 19.91 2.28 -7.56
N GLU A 136 20.65 3.02 -6.76
CA GLU A 136 21.18 2.52 -5.47
C GLU A 136 20.04 2.21 -4.48
N ALA A 137 19.05 3.09 -4.38
CA ALA A 137 17.90 2.91 -3.50
C ALA A 137 17.01 1.74 -3.95
N GLU A 138 16.86 1.51 -5.26
CA GLU A 138 16.16 0.33 -5.79
C GLU A 138 16.85 -0.97 -5.42
N ARG A 139 18.19 -1.03 -5.55
CA ARG A 139 18.97 -2.20 -5.11
C ARG A 139 18.85 -2.42 -3.59
N ALA A 140 18.89 -1.33 -2.81
CA ALA A 140 18.69 -1.40 -1.37
C ALA A 140 17.29 -1.89 -1.01
N LEU A 141 16.24 -1.39 -1.68
CA LEU A 141 14.85 -1.82 -1.48
C LEU A 141 14.71 -3.34 -1.70
N ALA A 142 15.20 -3.83 -2.82
CA ALA A 142 15.11 -5.25 -3.15
C ALA A 142 15.89 -6.12 -2.16
N ARG A 143 17.12 -5.73 -1.82
CA ARG A 143 17.99 -6.52 -0.93
C ARG A 143 17.55 -6.49 0.53
N GLU A 144 17.09 -5.35 1.02
CA GLU A 144 16.85 -5.14 2.45
C GLU A 144 15.38 -5.36 2.86
N MET A 145 14.42 -5.03 1.98
CA MET A 145 13.00 -5.06 2.31
C MET A 145 12.26 -6.30 1.82
N PHE A 146 12.57 -6.80 0.60
CA PHE A 146 11.84 -7.94 0.06
C PHE A 146 11.95 -9.20 0.94
N PRO A 147 13.12 -9.56 1.52
CA PRO A 147 13.22 -10.72 2.41
C PRO A 147 12.41 -10.60 3.71
N LEU A 148 11.91 -9.41 4.04
CA LEU A 148 11.09 -9.16 5.23
C LEU A 148 9.59 -9.16 4.90
N ALA A 149 9.23 -9.19 3.62
CA ALA A 149 7.87 -9.00 3.17
C ALA A 149 7.01 -10.26 3.34
N ALA A 150 5.78 -10.10 3.82
CA ALA A 150 4.71 -11.08 3.64
C ALA A 150 4.14 -11.02 2.21
N LEU A 151 4.30 -9.89 1.53
CA LEU A 151 3.91 -9.66 0.14
C LEU A 151 4.67 -8.47 -0.43
N VAL A 152 5.12 -8.57 -1.69
CA VAL A 152 5.60 -7.43 -2.50
C VAL A 152 4.60 -7.16 -3.62
N THR A 153 4.25 -5.88 -3.87
CA THR A 153 3.16 -5.49 -4.78
C THR A 153 3.61 -4.60 -5.94
N PRO A 154 4.54 -5.03 -6.81
CA PRO A 154 4.97 -4.22 -7.94
C PRO A 154 3.86 -4.05 -8.98
N ASN A 155 3.81 -2.88 -9.64
CA ASN A 155 3.11 -2.74 -10.91
C ASN A 155 3.94 -3.39 -12.04
N LEU A 156 3.40 -3.41 -13.28
CA LEU A 156 4.08 -4.04 -14.42
C LEU A 156 5.43 -3.40 -14.75
N ASP A 157 5.54 -2.08 -14.64
CA ASP A 157 6.77 -1.36 -14.97
C ASP A 157 7.84 -1.61 -13.91
N GLU A 158 7.46 -1.64 -12.63
CA GLU A 158 8.32 -2.01 -11.51
C GLU A 158 8.78 -3.47 -11.61
N ALA A 159 7.84 -4.39 -11.92
CA ALA A 159 8.17 -5.80 -12.13
C ALA A 159 9.11 -6.01 -13.33
N ALA A 160 8.86 -5.31 -14.44
CA ALA A 160 9.72 -5.32 -15.61
C ALA A 160 11.14 -4.83 -15.29
N ARG A 161 11.27 -3.78 -14.47
CA ARG A 161 12.54 -3.23 -14.01
C ARG A 161 13.31 -4.22 -13.12
N LEU A 162 12.61 -4.89 -12.19
CA LEU A 162 13.20 -5.93 -11.32
C LEU A 162 13.69 -7.16 -12.09
N LEU A 163 13.05 -7.47 -13.23
CA LEU A 163 13.37 -8.61 -14.10
C LEU A 163 14.31 -8.27 -15.25
N GLY A 164 14.52 -6.99 -15.54
CA GLY A 164 15.30 -6.53 -16.70
C GLY A 164 14.64 -6.81 -18.07
N ARG A 165 13.32 -7.10 -18.09
CA ARG A 165 12.55 -7.39 -19.32
C ARG A 165 11.11 -6.87 -19.25
N LYS A 166 10.53 -6.54 -20.42
CA LYS A 166 9.16 -6.02 -20.51
C LYS A 166 8.11 -7.13 -20.29
N LEU A 167 7.01 -6.79 -19.62
CA LEU A 167 5.87 -7.67 -19.36
C LEU A 167 4.65 -7.15 -20.13
N LYS A 168 4.51 -7.53 -21.42
CA LYS A 168 3.51 -6.96 -22.32
C LYS A 168 2.19 -7.76 -22.40
N THR A 169 2.15 -8.96 -21.85
CA THR A 169 1.00 -9.86 -21.91
C THR A 169 0.59 -10.35 -20.53
N PRO A 170 -0.66 -10.81 -20.34
CA PRO A 170 -1.09 -11.46 -19.09
C PRO A 170 -0.21 -12.64 -18.71
N GLN A 171 0.16 -13.46 -19.67
CA GLN A 171 1.04 -14.61 -19.46
C GLN A 171 2.41 -14.15 -19.00
N ALA A 172 3.06 -13.19 -19.67
CA ALA A 172 4.36 -12.65 -19.25
C ALA A 172 4.31 -12.03 -17.85
N ALA A 173 3.19 -11.38 -17.46
CA ALA A 173 3.00 -10.84 -16.12
C ALA A 173 2.89 -11.94 -15.06
N GLN A 174 2.20 -13.04 -15.36
CA GLN A 174 2.08 -14.19 -14.46
C GLN A 174 3.43 -14.91 -14.32
N GLU A 175 4.13 -15.17 -15.41
CA GLU A 175 5.47 -15.75 -15.40
C GLU A 175 6.46 -14.86 -14.62
N GLY A 176 6.39 -13.54 -14.82
CA GLY A 176 7.19 -12.57 -14.07
C GLY A 176 6.92 -12.60 -12.57
N ALA A 177 5.65 -12.76 -12.16
CA ALA A 177 5.30 -12.90 -10.75
C ALA A 177 5.92 -14.17 -10.15
N ILE A 178 5.89 -15.30 -10.88
CA ILE A 178 6.50 -16.58 -10.45
C ILE A 178 8.03 -16.42 -10.32
N GLU A 179 8.67 -15.81 -11.32
CA GLU A 179 10.13 -15.59 -11.33
C GLU A 179 10.57 -14.72 -10.15
N LEU A 180 9.86 -13.61 -9.89
CA LEU A 180 10.11 -12.72 -8.74
C LEU A 180 9.91 -13.46 -7.41
N ALA A 181 8.82 -14.22 -7.26
CA ALA A 181 8.54 -14.95 -6.02
C ALA A 181 9.59 -16.02 -5.72
N LYS A 182 10.06 -16.74 -6.73
CA LYS A 182 11.14 -17.74 -6.60
C LYS A 182 12.48 -17.08 -6.25
N LYS A 183 12.83 -15.98 -6.96
CA LYS A 183 14.08 -15.23 -6.77
C LYS A 183 14.24 -14.70 -5.35
N TRP A 184 13.16 -14.10 -4.82
CA TRP A 184 13.19 -13.42 -3.52
C TRP A 184 12.66 -14.27 -2.37
N LYS A 185 12.13 -15.48 -2.65
CA LYS A 185 11.56 -16.43 -1.68
C LYS A 185 10.42 -15.85 -0.83
N VAL A 186 9.66 -14.91 -1.39
CA VAL A 186 8.47 -14.29 -0.78
C VAL A 186 7.37 -14.15 -1.83
N PRO A 187 6.08 -14.05 -1.44
CA PRO A 187 4.99 -13.82 -2.37
C PRO A 187 5.11 -12.48 -3.12
N PHE A 188 4.75 -12.49 -4.41
CA PHE A 188 4.67 -11.30 -5.25
C PHE A 188 3.29 -11.17 -5.89
N LEU A 189 2.73 -9.96 -5.86
CA LEU A 189 1.50 -9.57 -6.58
C LEU A 189 1.86 -8.58 -7.68
N VAL A 190 2.01 -9.03 -8.92
CA VAL A 190 2.22 -8.15 -10.08
C VAL A 190 0.89 -7.54 -10.51
N LYS A 191 0.75 -6.22 -10.33
CA LYS A 191 -0.46 -5.46 -10.65
C LYS A 191 -0.55 -5.19 -12.15
N GLY A 192 -1.47 -5.87 -12.87
CA GLY A 192 -1.58 -5.81 -14.34
C GLY A 192 -2.44 -4.65 -14.88
N GLY A 193 -2.76 -3.66 -14.05
CA GLY A 193 -3.58 -2.52 -14.44
C GLY A 193 -3.08 -1.74 -15.66
N HIS A 194 -1.81 -1.82 -16.05
CA HIS A 194 -1.22 -1.12 -17.19
C HIS A 194 -1.38 -1.88 -18.53
N LEU A 195 -1.76 -3.17 -18.53
CA LEU A 195 -2.11 -3.86 -19.77
C LEU A 195 -3.41 -3.27 -20.32
N LYS A 196 -3.41 -2.78 -21.57
CA LYS A 196 -4.57 -2.11 -22.21
C LYS A 196 -5.65 -3.11 -22.65
N LEU A 197 -6.06 -4.01 -21.75
CA LEU A 197 -7.07 -5.04 -21.98
C LEU A 197 -8.44 -4.62 -21.44
N ALA A 198 -9.50 -5.36 -21.80
CA ALA A 198 -10.86 -5.17 -21.27
C ALA A 198 -10.93 -5.47 -19.76
N THR A 199 -10.07 -6.33 -19.26
CA THR A 199 -9.95 -6.69 -17.85
C THR A 199 -8.58 -6.25 -17.29
N ALA A 200 -8.55 -5.84 -16.02
CA ALA A 200 -7.33 -5.58 -15.27
C ALA A 200 -7.06 -6.77 -14.35
N GLY A 201 -6.10 -7.65 -14.75
CA GLY A 201 -5.69 -8.82 -13.98
C GLY A 201 -4.49 -8.50 -13.09
N ASP A 202 -4.47 -9.03 -11.86
CA ASP A 202 -3.32 -8.99 -10.97
C ASP A 202 -2.90 -10.43 -10.65
N TYR A 203 -1.61 -10.69 -10.66
CA TYR A 203 -1.01 -12.02 -10.65
C TYR A 203 -0.25 -12.26 -9.37
N LEU A 204 -0.86 -13.00 -8.43
CA LEU A 204 -0.21 -13.40 -7.18
C LEU A 204 0.53 -14.71 -7.41
N ALA A 205 1.80 -14.77 -7.01
CA ALA A 205 2.62 -15.96 -7.04
C ALA A 205 3.33 -16.17 -5.70
N TRP A 206 3.49 -17.44 -5.32
CA TRP A 206 4.26 -17.88 -4.14
C TRP A 206 5.58 -18.52 -4.56
N PRO A 207 6.57 -18.58 -3.64
CA PRO A 207 7.88 -19.19 -3.93
C PRO A 207 7.80 -20.66 -4.42
N ASN A 208 6.78 -21.39 -4.00
CA ASN A 208 6.53 -22.79 -4.40
C ASN A 208 5.92 -22.93 -5.81
N GLY A 209 5.71 -21.82 -6.53
CA GLY A 209 5.12 -21.82 -7.87
C GLY A 209 3.58 -21.77 -7.91
N LYS A 210 2.89 -21.85 -6.75
CA LYS A 210 1.44 -21.61 -6.70
C LYS A 210 1.14 -20.22 -7.23
N THR A 211 0.05 -20.08 -8.00
CA THR A 211 -0.42 -18.79 -8.52
C THR A 211 -1.92 -18.57 -8.30
N ARG A 212 -2.33 -17.32 -8.25
CA ARG A 212 -3.73 -16.90 -8.24
C ARG A 212 -3.89 -15.62 -9.07
N VAL A 213 -4.95 -15.54 -9.86
CA VAL A 213 -5.26 -14.35 -10.65
C VAL A 213 -6.49 -13.68 -10.06
N PHE A 214 -6.42 -12.36 -9.88
CA PHE A 214 -7.53 -11.50 -9.45
C PHE A 214 -7.83 -10.52 -10.57
N SER A 215 -9.01 -10.58 -11.15
CA SER A 215 -9.39 -9.75 -12.29
C SER A 215 -10.65 -8.94 -12.03
N ALA A 216 -10.71 -7.77 -12.63
CA ALA A 216 -11.90 -6.92 -12.63
C ALA A 216 -12.06 -6.24 -14.01
N LYS A 217 -13.28 -5.86 -14.37
CA LYS A 217 -13.53 -5.06 -15.57
C LYS A 217 -12.80 -3.73 -15.49
N ARG A 218 -12.07 -3.37 -16.55
CA ARG A 218 -11.35 -2.10 -16.61
C ARG A 218 -12.31 -0.92 -16.62
N ILE A 219 -12.03 0.07 -15.79
CA ILE A 219 -12.69 1.36 -15.76
C ILE A 219 -11.80 2.34 -16.53
N ARG A 220 -12.35 3.02 -17.54
CA ARG A 220 -11.62 3.98 -18.39
C ARG A 220 -12.01 5.41 -18.02
N GLY A 221 -11.15 6.39 -18.40
CA GLY A 221 -11.45 7.80 -18.22
C GLY A 221 -11.33 8.33 -16.79
N VAL A 222 -10.67 7.58 -15.90
CA VAL A 222 -10.45 7.96 -14.51
C VAL A 222 -8.96 8.04 -14.24
N GLU A 223 -8.54 9.07 -13.51
CA GLU A 223 -7.18 9.17 -13.00
C GLU A 223 -6.90 8.06 -11.99
N THR A 224 -5.69 7.52 -12.05
CA THR A 224 -5.30 6.36 -11.23
C THR A 224 -4.30 6.73 -10.14
N HIS A 225 -4.11 8.04 -9.86
CA HIS A 225 -3.24 8.51 -8.79
C HIS A 225 -3.64 7.90 -7.44
N GLY A 226 -2.68 7.32 -6.73
CA GLY A 226 -2.89 6.67 -5.44
C GLY A 226 -3.51 5.27 -5.47
N THR A 227 -3.83 4.71 -6.66
CA THR A 227 -4.37 3.34 -6.77
C THR A 227 -3.45 2.30 -6.14
N GLY A 228 -2.13 2.38 -6.38
CA GLY A 228 -1.13 1.48 -5.79
C GLY A 228 -1.12 1.56 -4.26
N CYS A 229 -1.02 2.78 -3.71
CA CYS A 229 -1.04 3.01 -2.26
C CYS A 229 -2.32 2.46 -1.63
N THR A 230 -3.49 2.82 -2.18
CA THR A 230 -4.78 2.33 -1.70
C THR A 230 -4.87 0.80 -1.72
N TYR A 231 -4.40 0.16 -2.79
CA TYR A 231 -4.44 -1.29 -2.93
C TYR A 231 -3.54 -2.00 -1.91
N SER A 232 -2.28 -1.57 -1.78
CA SER A 232 -1.34 -2.15 -0.82
C SER A 232 -1.77 -1.89 0.64
N ALA A 233 -2.38 -0.73 0.94
CA ALA A 233 -2.95 -0.43 2.25
C ALA A 233 -4.18 -1.31 2.56
N ALA A 234 -5.06 -1.55 1.59
CA ALA A 234 -6.20 -2.44 1.75
C ALA A 234 -5.78 -3.89 2.05
N ILE A 235 -4.73 -4.39 1.35
CA ILE A 235 -4.15 -5.70 1.63
C ILE A 235 -3.58 -5.73 3.06
N CYS A 236 -2.81 -4.71 3.45
CA CYS A 236 -2.25 -4.58 4.80
C CYS A 236 -3.35 -4.63 5.87
N ALA A 237 -4.44 -3.89 5.68
CA ALA A 237 -5.59 -3.89 6.59
C ALA A 237 -6.27 -5.27 6.68
N GLY A 238 -6.43 -5.97 5.56
CA GLY A 238 -6.95 -7.33 5.52
C GLY A 238 -6.07 -8.30 6.31
N LEU A 239 -4.75 -8.22 6.15
CA LEU A 239 -3.78 -9.02 6.90
C LEU A 239 -3.80 -8.70 8.40
N ALA A 240 -3.96 -7.42 8.78
CA ALA A 240 -4.08 -7.00 10.17
C ALA A 240 -5.33 -7.58 10.86
N LYS A 241 -6.41 -7.78 10.10
CA LYS A 241 -7.65 -8.43 10.55
C LYS A 241 -7.56 -9.95 10.62
N GLY A 242 -6.41 -10.54 10.29
CA GLY A 242 -6.17 -11.98 10.35
C GLY A 242 -6.58 -12.77 9.10
N HIS A 243 -7.00 -12.10 8.03
CA HIS A 243 -7.33 -12.81 6.78
C HIS A 243 -6.09 -13.46 6.15
N SER A 244 -6.30 -14.54 5.39
CA SER A 244 -5.25 -15.11 4.56
C SER A 244 -4.82 -14.14 3.47
N LEU A 245 -3.63 -14.33 2.90
CA LEU A 245 -3.12 -13.47 1.84
C LEU A 245 -4.06 -13.43 0.62
N GLU A 246 -4.61 -14.58 0.21
CA GLU A 246 -5.55 -14.66 -0.91
C GLU A 246 -6.83 -13.84 -0.65
N ILE A 247 -7.40 -13.97 0.55
CA ILE A 247 -8.61 -13.23 0.95
C ILE A 247 -8.32 -11.74 1.02
N ALA A 248 -7.20 -11.34 1.63
CA ALA A 248 -6.81 -9.94 1.74
C ALA A 248 -6.62 -9.29 0.35
N VAL A 249 -5.99 -9.99 -0.61
CA VAL A 249 -5.84 -9.51 -1.99
C VAL A 249 -7.18 -9.44 -2.71
N ALA A 250 -8.05 -10.44 -2.57
CA ALA A 250 -9.38 -10.43 -3.18
C ALA A 250 -10.23 -9.26 -2.70
N MET A 251 -10.31 -9.05 -1.39
CA MET A 251 -11.03 -7.93 -0.78
C MET A 251 -10.46 -6.58 -1.23
N ALA A 252 -9.14 -6.46 -1.29
CA ALA A 252 -8.48 -5.24 -1.73
C ALA A 252 -8.71 -4.96 -3.23
N LYS A 253 -8.76 -6.01 -4.07
CA LYS A 253 -9.10 -5.89 -5.50
C LYS A 253 -10.52 -5.37 -5.69
N GLU A 254 -11.46 -5.87 -4.93
CA GLU A 254 -12.85 -5.39 -4.95
C GLU A 254 -12.95 -3.94 -4.48
N PHE A 255 -12.30 -3.62 -3.35
CA PHE A 255 -12.26 -2.28 -2.78
C PHE A 255 -11.71 -1.25 -3.77
N ILE A 256 -10.53 -1.49 -4.35
CA ILE A 256 -9.93 -0.54 -5.30
C ILE A 256 -10.77 -0.40 -6.57
N THR A 257 -11.40 -1.49 -7.03
CA THR A 257 -12.29 -1.44 -8.19
C THR A 257 -13.52 -0.57 -7.91
N ARG A 258 -14.10 -0.66 -6.70
CA ARG A 258 -15.21 0.19 -6.28
C ARG A 258 -14.77 1.64 -6.12
N ALA A 259 -13.61 1.90 -5.50
CA ALA A 259 -13.06 3.26 -5.33
C ALA A 259 -12.84 3.97 -6.66
N ILE A 260 -12.34 3.26 -7.68
CA ILE A 260 -12.18 3.78 -9.04
C ILE A 260 -13.55 4.02 -9.69
N ARG A 261 -14.48 3.06 -9.60
CA ARG A 261 -15.83 3.17 -10.23
C ARG A 261 -16.62 4.33 -9.66
N ARG A 262 -16.49 4.58 -8.36
CA ARG A 262 -17.19 5.64 -7.63
C ARG A 262 -16.32 6.86 -7.36
N HIS A 263 -15.31 7.12 -8.22
CA HIS A 263 -14.41 8.26 -8.08
C HIS A 263 -15.16 9.56 -7.81
N LEU A 264 -14.51 10.48 -7.12
CA LEU A 264 -15.03 11.81 -6.90
C LEU A 264 -14.71 12.69 -8.11
N LYS A 265 -15.47 13.76 -8.32
CA LYS A 265 -15.13 14.82 -9.27
C LYS A 265 -14.83 16.08 -8.47
N ILE A 266 -13.56 16.48 -8.44
CA ILE A 266 -13.09 17.65 -7.69
C ILE A 266 -12.32 18.55 -8.67
N GLY A 267 -12.96 19.62 -9.13
CA GLY A 267 -12.44 20.45 -10.21
C GLY A 267 -12.22 19.62 -11.48
N ARG A 268 -10.98 19.61 -11.99
CA ARG A 268 -10.57 18.79 -13.15
C ARG A 268 -10.10 17.37 -12.80
N TYR A 269 -9.98 17.05 -11.51
CA TYR A 269 -9.43 15.78 -11.04
C TYR A 269 -10.52 14.77 -10.68
N THR A 270 -10.17 13.50 -10.76
CA THR A 270 -11.05 12.35 -10.45
C THR A 270 -10.43 11.44 -9.39
N PRO A 271 -10.20 11.94 -8.14
CA PRO A 271 -9.58 11.15 -7.10
C PRO A 271 -10.43 9.95 -6.68
N LEU A 272 -9.77 8.92 -6.15
CA LEU A 272 -10.43 7.73 -5.63
C LEU A 272 -11.40 8.06 -4.50
N ASN A 273 -12.56 7.42 -4.51
CA ASN A 273 -13.54 7.55 -3.44
C ASN A 273 -13.34 6.47 -2.38
N HIS A 274 -12.54 6.75 -1.38
CA HIS A 274 -12.28 5.82 -0.28
C HIS A 274 -13.49 5.62 0.64
N LEU A 275 -14.42 6.58 0.72
CA LEU A 275 -15.58 6.52 1.61
C LEU A 275 -16.65 5.54 1.10
N MET A 276 -16.83 5.48 -0.22
CA MET A 276 -17.88 4.68 -0.86
C MET A 276 -17.33 3.39 -1.50
N ALA A 277 -16.08 3.05 -1.22
CA ALA A 277 -15.41 1.87 -1.75
C ALA A 277 -15.73 0.59 -0.97
#